data_490f8fe608fd0d6922a76ce75c062c21
#
_entry.id   490f8fe608fd0d6922a76ce75c062c21
#
_cell.length_a   1.000
_cell.length_b   1.000
_cell.length_c   1.000
_cell.angle_alpha   90.00
_cell.angle_beta   90.00
_cell.angle_gamma   90.00
#
_symmetry.space_group_name_H-M   'P 1'
#
loop_
_entity.id
_entity.type
_entity.pdbx_description
1 polymer ?
#
loop_
_entity_poly.entity_id
_entity_poly.type
_entity_poly.pdbx_seq_one_letter_code
_entity_poly.pdbx_strand_id
1 'polypeptide(L)'
;MHQIGGKMKEMNDKCREIRATGTAGAGLVNIEVNGVFEMLGCTIDPTVFKQGDAELLEDLIITAVNEAMDQAREKQSETLRTLSESMDIPEFDGIKEMLGKMGIDDGNDAK
;
A
#
# COMPACT_ATOMS: atom_id res chain seq x y z
N MET A 1 -19.24 17.58 11.43
CA MET A 1 -19.32 16.76 10.29
C MET A 1 -18.45 17.19 9.18
N HIS A 2 -18.47 18.47 8.82
CA HIS A 2 -17.67 18.91 7.71
C HIS A 2 -16.20 18.69 7.94
N GLN A 3 -15.75 18.91 9.18
CA GLN A 3 -14.33 18.77 9.43
C GLN A 3 -13.88 17.33 9.29
N ILE A 4 -14.71 16.39 9.71
CA ILE A 4 -14.36 14.99 9.60
C ILE A 4 -14.24 14.61 8.13
N GLY A 5 -15.19 15.04 7.31
CA GLY A 5 -15.13 14.75 5.91
C GLY A 5 -13.92 15.36 5.24
N GLY A 6 -13.57 16.60 5.65
CA GLY A 6 -12.40 17.25 5.08
C GLY A 6 -11.12 16.53 5.41
N LYS A 7 -11.00 16.05 6.67
CA LYS A 7 -9.80 15.34 7.06
C LYS A 7 -9.67 14.01 6.35
N MET A 8 -10.78 13.30 6.18
CA MET A 8 -10.74 12.05 5.47
C MET A 8 -10.37 12.27 4.01
N LYS A 9 -10.88 13.34 3.42
CA LYS A 9 -10.51 13.65 2.05
C LYS A 9 -9.04 13.97 1.95
N GLU A 10 -8.51 14.71 2.92
CA GLU A 10 -7.11 15.06 2.92
C GLU A 10 -6.24 13.81 3.01
N MET A 11 -6.61 12.88 3.89
CA MET A 11 -5.86 11.65 4.02
C MET A 11 -5.91 10.84 2.73
N ASN A 12 -7.09 10.77 2.13
CA ASN A 12 -7.25 10.05 0.88
C ASN A 12 -6.41 10.68 -0.22
N ASP A 13 -6.42 12.02 -0.29
CA ASP A 13 -5.63 12.70 -1.30
C ASP A 13 -4.14 12.46 -1.11
N LYS A 14 -3.69 12.48 0.14
CA LYS A 14 -2.28 12.21 0.41
C LYS A 14 -1.91 10.79 0.02
N CYS A 15 -2.78 9.83 0.30
CA CYS A 15 -2.50 8.46 -0.07
C CYS A 15 -2.48 8.30 -1.59
N ARG A 16 -3.30 9.05 -2.31
CA ARG A 16 -3.28 8.97 -3.76
C ARG A 16 -1.97 9.47 -4.35
N GLU A 17 -1.26 10.34 -3.61
CA GLU A 17 0.01 10.83 -4.09
C GLU A 17 1.15 9.84 -3.89
N ILE A 18 0.94 8.83 -3.07
CA ILE A 18 1.96 7.82 -2.83
C ILE A 18 2.20 7.03 -4.10
N ARG A 19 3.47 6.71 -4.35
CA ARG A 19 3.83 5.85 -5.47
C ARG A 19 4.64 4.69 -4.95
N ALA A 20 4.23 3.50 -5.31
CA ALA A 20 4.92 2.28 -4.94
C ALA A 20 5.10 1.43 -6.19
N THR A 21 6.24 0.79 -6.29
CA THR A 21 6.56 0.00 -7.46
C THR A 21 6.94 -1.40 -7.05
N GLY A 22 6.43 -2.37 -7.78
CA GLY A 22 6.85 -3.76 -7.61
C GLY A 22 7.44 -4.25 -8.90
N THR A 23 8.44 -5.11 -8.80
CA THR A 23 9.10 -5.65 -9.97
C THR A 23 9.23 -7.15 -9.84
N ALA A 24 9.38 -7.82 -10.96
CA ALA A 24 9.61 -9.25 -10.99
C ALA A 24 10.51 -9.59 -12.16
N GLY A 25 11.24 -10.69 -12.02
CA GLY A 25 12.12 -11.14 -13.09
C GLY A 25 13.27 -10.19 -13.38
N ALA A 26 13.82 -9.61 -12.33
CA ALA A 26 14.92 -8.65 -12.48
C ALA A 26 14.51 -7.46 -13.34
N GLY A 27 13.29 -7.00 -13.14
CA GLY A 27 12.84 -5.83 -13.89
C GLY A 27 12.12 -6.11 -15.18
N LEU A 28 11.85 -7.38 -15.47
CA LEU A 28 11.10 -7.69 -16.69
C LEU A 28 9.66 -7.19 -16.61
N VAL A 29 9.09 -7.18 -15.43
CA VAL A 29 7.74 -6.63 -15.23
C VAL A 29 7.80 -5.62 -14.11
N ASN A 30 7.24 -4.44 -14.34
CA ASN A 30 7.22 -3.36 -13.36
C ASN A 30 5.79 -2.87 -13.21
N ILE A 31 5.32 -2.81 -11.97
CA ILE A 31 3.96 -2.40 -11.68
C ILE A 31 4.03 -1.18 -10.77
N GLU A 32 3.23 -0.17 -11.07
CA GLU A 32 3.17 1.03 -10.24
C GLU A 32 1.77 1.16 -9.67
N VAL A 33 1.67 1.39 -8.37
CA VAL A 33 0.38 1.59 -7.71
C VAL A 33 0.49 2.81 -6.80
N ASN A 34 -0.67 3.32 -6.36
CA ASN A 34 -0.66 4.41 -5.39
C ASN A 34 -1.09 3.88 -4.03
N GLY A 35 -1.20 4.78 -3.05
CA GLY A 35 -1.48 4.39 -1.67
C GLY A 35 -2.91 4.00 -1.41
N VAL A 36 -3.81 4.18 -2.36
CA VAL A 36 -5.16 3.66 -2.25
C VAL A 36 -5.31 2.43 -3.13
N PHE A 37 -4.17 1.84 -3.53
CA PHE A 37 -4.12 0.55 -4.21
C PHE A 37 -4.74 0.57 -5.60
N GLU A 38 -4.63 1.71 -6.27
CA GLU A 38 -4.99 1.77 -7.68
C GLU A 38 -3.75 1.46 -8.50
N MET A 39 -3.87 0.59 -9.48
CA MET A 39 -2.74 0.29 -10.34
C MET A 39 -2.64 1.39 -11.38
N LEU A 40 -1.49 2.05 -11.42
CA LEU A 40 -1.30 3.18 -12.29
C LEU A 40 -0.53 2.85 -13.55
N GLY A 41 0.27 1.81 -13.51
CA GLY A 41 1.05 1.46 -14.69
C GLY A 41 1.53 0.03 -14.64
N CYS A 42 1.81 -0.51 -15.82
CA CYS A 42 2.33 -1.85 -15.96
C CYS A 42 3.25 -1.84 -17.16
N THR A 43 4.53 -2.07 -16.93
CA THR A 43 5.51 -2.08 -18.00
C THR A 43 6.10 -3.49 -18.11
N ILE A 44 6.10 -4.06 -19.29
CA ILE A 44 6.60 -5.39 -19.52
C ILE A 44 7.69 -5.34 -20.57
N ASP A 45 8.85 -5.91 -20.23
CA ASP A 45 9.95 -5.93 -21.17
C ASP A 45 9.56 -6.79 -22.36
N PRO A 46 9.77 -6.33 -23.59
CA PRO A 46 9.35 -7.11 -24.76
C PRO A 46 10.00 -8.48 -24.86
N THR A 47 11.13 -8.70 -24.22
CA THR A 47 11.78 -10.00 -24.31
C THR A 47 10.91 -11.09 -23.67
N VAL A 48 10.02 -10.73 -22.76
CA VAL A 48 9.13 -11.73 -22.17
C VAL A 48 8.25 -12.33 -23.24
N PHE A 49 7.76 -11.50 -24.16
CA PHE A 49 6.90 -12.00 -25.21
C PHE A 49 7.64 -12.89 -26.19
N LYS A 50 8.93 -12.65 -26.36
CA LYS A 50 9.67 -13.45 -27.30
C LYS A 50 9.83 -14.89 -26.86
N GLN A 51 9.75 -15.11 -25.54
CA GLN A 51 9.87 -16.48 -25.05
C GLN A 51 8.60 -17.26 -25.28
N GLY A 52 7.50 -16.59 -25.53
CA GLY A 52 6.25 -17.29 -25.82
C GLY A 52 5.69 -18.05 -24.66
N ASP A 53 6.07 -17.71 -23.44
CA ASP A 53 5.64 -18.43 -22.25
C ASP A 53 4.63 -17.58 -21.49
N ALA A 54 3.37 -17.81 -21.75
CA ALA A 54 2.32 -17.03 -21.09
C ALA A 54 2.27 -17.28 -19.59
N GLU A 55 2.58 -18.51 -19.18
CA GLU A 55 2.55 -18.85 -17.78
C GLU A 55 3.62 -18.07 -17.03
N LEU A 56 4.81 -17.95 -17.61
CA LEU A 56 5.85 -17.15 -17.01
C LEU A 56 5.42 -15.71 -16.85
N LEU A 57 4.80 -15.14 -17.88
CA LEU A 57 4.34 -13.76 -17.80
C LEU A 57 3.30 -13.59 -16.70
N GLU A 58 2.38 -14.53 -16.60
CA GLU A 58 1.37 -14.47 -15.56
C GLU A 58 2.00 -14.48 -14.16
N ASP A 59 2.97 -15.36 -13.95
CA ASP A 59 3.62 -15.44 -12.66
C ASP A 59 4.40 -14.17 -12.35
N LEU A 60 5.04 -13.58 -13.34
CA LEU A 60 5.78 -12.35 -13.13
C LEU A 60 4.85 -11.21 -12.76
N ILE A 61 3.71 -11.13 -13.40
CA ILE A 61 2.75 -10.08 -13.09
C ILE A 61 2.22 -10.23 -11.67
N ILE A 62 1.88 -11.46 -11.29
CA ILE A 62 1.38 -11.70 -9.94
C ILE A 62 2.43 -11.28 -8.91
N THR A 63 3.67 -11.66 -9.13
CA THR A 63 4.74 -11.33 -8.20
C THR A 63 4.94 -9.81 -8.10
N ALA A 64 4.96 -9.14 -9.24
CA ALA A 64 5.19 -7.71 -9.26
C ALA A 64 4.05 -6.95 -8.61
N VAL A 65 2.80 -7.37 -8.87
CA VAL A 65 1.65 -6.71 -8.27
C VAL A 65 1.65 -6.89 -6.77
N ASN A 66 1.95 -8.11 -6.30
CA ASN A 66 1.96 -8.35 -4.87
C ASN A 66 3.05 -7.53 -4.18
N GLU A 67 4.21 -7.41 -4.79
CA GLU A 67 5.26 -6.59 -4.22
C GLU A 67 4.85 -5.12 -4.20
N ALA A 68 4.24 -4.64 -5.27
CA ALA A 68 3.81 -3.24 -5.32
C ALA A 68 2.78 -2.96 -4.24
N MET A 69 1.85 -3.88 -4.04
CA MET A 69 0.82 -3.68 -3.03
C MET A 69 1.40 -3.71 -1.62
N ASP A 70 2.38 -4.57 -1.37
CA ASP A 70 3.03 -4.60 -0.06
C ASP A 70 3.73 -3.28 0.21
N GLN A 71 4.44 -2.74 -0.76
CA GLN A 71 5.10 -1.46 -0.57
C GLN A 71 4.10 -0.33 -0.43
N ALA A 72 2.99 -0.39 -1.14
CA ALA A 72 1.97 0.62 -1.00
C ALA A 72 1.37 0.61 0.39
N ARG A 73 1.17 -0.58 0.96
CA ARG A 73 0.65 -0.68 2.32
C ARG A 73 1.60 -0.06 3.33
N GLU A 74 2.90 -0.32 3.16
CA GLU A 74 3.87 0.26 4.06
C GLU A 74 3.88 1.77 3.98
N LYS A 75 3.87 2.30 2.77
CA LYS A 75 3.91 3.74 2.59
C LYS A 75 2.63 4.39 3.07
N GLN A 76 1.50 3.73 2.87
CA GLN A 76 0.24 4.24 3.36
C GLN A 76 0.26 4.32 4.89
N SER A 77 0.76 3.28 5.55
CA SER A 77 0.85 3.29 7.00
C SER A 77 1.74 4.41 7.49
N GLU A 78 2.87 4.61 6.85
CA GLU A 78 3.77 5.69 7.24
C GLU A 78 3.12 7.05 7.05
N THR A 79 2.43 7.22 5.94
CA THR A 79 1.80 8.50 5.66
C THR A 79 0.70 8.80 6.66
N LEU A 80 -0.10 7.80 6.99
CA LEU A 80 -1.19 8.00 7.95
C LEU A 80 -0.64 8.27 9.35
N ARG A 81 0.46 7.60 9.71
CA ARG A 81 1.07 7.85 11.01
C ARG A 81 1.63 9.27 11.07
N THR A 82 2.30 9.71 10.02
CA THR A 82 2.85 11.05 9.98
C THR A 82 1.74 12.10 10.05
N LEU A 83 0.66 11.87 9.32
CA LEU A 83 -0.45 12.79 9.37
C LEU A 83 -1.06 12.86 10.75
N SER A 84 -1.23 11.72 11.40
CA SER A 84 -1.82 11.72 12.72
C SER A 84 -0.93 12.43 13.73
N GLU A 85 0.39 12.25 13.60
CA GLU A 85 1.32 12.93 14.50
C GLU A 85 1.30 14.43 14.28
N SER A 86 1.27 14.87 13.03
CA SER A 86 1.32 16.29 12.76
C SER A 86 0.00 16.96 13.13
N MET A 87 -1.09 16.23 13.13
CA MET A 87 -2.36 16.80 13.50
C MET A 87 -2.62 16.72 15.00
N ASP A 88 -1.78 15.96 15.70
CA ASP A 88 -1.90 15.87 17.16
C ASP A 88 -3.31 15.49 17.56
N ILE A 89 -3.78 14.34 17.10
CA ILE A 89 -5.14 13.90 17.37
C ILE A 89 -5.16 13.03 18.59
N PRO A 90 -5.69 13.51 19.73
CA PRO A 90 -5.69 12.71 20.94
C PRO A 90 -6.55 11.48 20.81
N GLU A 91 -7.61 11.55 20.02
CA GLU A 91 -8.48 10.40 19.86
C GLU A 91 -7.74 9.23 19.24
N PHE A 92 -6.70 9.52 18.46
CA PHE A 92 -5.95 8.45 17.84
C PHE A 92 -5.29 7.57 18.90
N ASP A 93 -4.75 8.21 19.94
CA ASP A 93 -4.16 7.45 21.03
C ASP A 93 -5.22 6.62 21.74
N GLY A 94 -6.40 7.16 21.91
CA GLY A 94 -7.47 6.40 22.54
C GLY A 94 -7.86 5.19 21.71
N ILE A 95 -7.86 5.33 20.42
CA ILE A 95 -8.17 4.21 19.55
C ILE A 95 -7.10 3.13 19.67
N LYS A 96 -5.83 3.54 19.73
CA LYS A 96 -4.76 2.58 19.88
C LYS A 96 -4.92 1.80 21.18
N GLU A 97 -5.22 2.48 22.25
CA GLU A 97 -5.44 1.81 23.52
C GLU A 97 -6.60 0.85 23.44
N MET A 98 -7.66 1.26 22.79
CA MET A 98 -8.82 0.40 22.67
C MET A 98 -8.48 -0.85 21.88
N LEU A 99 -7.72 -0.71 20.80
CA LEU A 99 -7.32 -1.85 20.02
C LEU A 99 -6.44 -2.80 20.81
N GLY A 100 -5.57 -2.24 21.65
CA GLY A 100 -4.74 -3.07 22.49
C GLY A 100 -5.55 -3.85 23.49
N LYS A 101 -6.55 -3.22 24.08
CA LYS A 101 -7.40 -3.91 25.02
C LYS A 101 -8.20 -5.01 24.39
N MET A 102 -8.52 -4.86 23.12
CA MET A 102 -9.25 -5.89 22.43
C MET A 102 -8.33 -7.00 21.90
N GLY A 103 -7.04 -6.84 22.09
CA GLY A 103 -6.12 -7.86 21.65
C GLY A 103 -5.86 -7.88 20.18
N ILE A 104 -6.15 -6.78 19.50
CA ILE A 104 -6.01 -6.79 18.08
C ILE A 104 -4.68 -6.27 17.63
N ASP A 105 -4.10 -5.35 18.40
CA ASP A 105 -3.00 -4.60 17.86
C ASP A 105 -1.77 -5.43 17.67
N ASP A 106 -1.51 -6.44 18.45
CA ASP A 106 -0.34 -7.17 18.19
C ASP A 106 -0.59 -8.58 18.25
N GLY A 107 -0.37 -9.22 17.32
CA GLY A 107 -0.62 -10.58 17.26
C GLY A 107 0.08 -11.39 18.28
N ASN A 108 0.89 -10.79 19.05
CA ASN A 108 1.61 -11.58 19.94
C ASN A 108 0.83 -12.11 21.02
N ASP A 109 -0.36 -11.63 21.18
CA ASP A 109 -1.15 -12.20 22.13
C ASP A 109 -1.39 -13.56 21.93
N ALA A 110 -1.21 -14.00 20.80
CA ALA A 110 -1.45 -15.34 20.60
C ALA A 110 -0.60 -16.13 21.46
N LYS A 111 0.15 -15.76 22.01
CA LYS A 111 0.84 -16.55 22.83
C LYS A 111 0.44 -17.03 23.75
#